data_72e2420e127e7b3444ff17c13d031651
#
_entry.id   72e2420e127e7b3444ff17c13d031651
#
_cell.length_a   1.000
_cell.length_b   1.000
_cell.length_c   1.000
_cell.angle_alpha   90.00
_cell.angle_beta   90.00
_cell.angle_gamma   90.00
#
_symmetry.space_group_name_H-M   'P 1'
#
loop_
_entity.id
_entity.type
_entity.pdbx_description
1 polymer ?
#
loop_
_entity_poly.entity_id
_entity_poly.type
_entity_poly.pdbx_seq_one_letter_code
_entity_poly.pdbx_strand_id
1 'polypeptide(L)'
;EPLVTHAARSMTESTLDGYAVVTGAVELNKALTQFTELQIVENPQFDQGIATSLNAATAWALAHDFDALVVGLGDQPGVPSSAWGLLAQTNSPIAVATYDGKPGNPVRLEKSVWSSLPSTGDEGARVLIRARRDLVKQVACEGSSDDVDTVEDLRRWN
;
A
#
# COMPACT_ATOMS: atom_id res chain seq x y z
N GLU A 1 -4.27 -18.37 -8.15
CA GLU A 1 -3.25 -17.73 -7.29
C GLU A 1 -3.96 -16.73 -6.37
N PRO A 2 -3.60 -16.62 -5.06
CA PRO A 2 -4.18 -15.60 -4.18
C PRO A 2 -3.91 -14.18 -4.69
N LEU A 3 -4.87 -13.26 -4.53
CA LEU A 3 -4.74 -11.86 -4.99
C LEU A 3 -3.52 -11.17 -4.42
N VAL A 4 -3.25 -11.38 -3.15
CA VAL A 4 -2.08 -10.80 -2.48
C VAL A 4 -0.75 -11.17 -3.16
N THR A 5 -0.70 -12.32 -3.81
CA THR A 5 0.50 -12.77 -4.54
C THR A 5 0.75 -11.91 -5.78
N HIS A 6 -0.31 -11.49 -6.49
CA HIS A 6 -0.20 -10.57 -7.62
C HIS A 6 0.28 -9.19 -7.16
N ALA A 7 -0.31 -8.67 -6.08
CA ALA A 7 0.10 -7.38 -5.52
C ALA A 7 1.56 -7.42 -5.01
N ALA A 8 1.93 -8.50 -4.30
CA ALA A 8 3.30 -8.69 -3.81
C ALA A 8 4.32 -8.78 -4.95
N ARG A 9 3.99 -9.49 -6.03
CA ARG A 9 4.85 -9.59 -7.22
C ARG A 9 5.06 -8.22 -7.85
N SER A 10 4.00 -7.48 -8.11
CA SER A 10 4.07 -6.13 -8.65
C SER A 10 4.93 -5.20 -7.79
N MET A 11 4.75 -5.26 -6.47
CA MET A 11 5.53 -4.49 -5.53
C MET A 11 7.02 -4.89 -5.53
N THR A 12 7.33 -6.17 -5.48
CA THR A 12 8.73 -6.66 -5.42
C THR A 12 9.48 -6.54 -6.75
N GLU A 13 8.78 -6.48 -7.88
CA GLU A 13 9.36 -6.17 -9.19
C GLU A 13 9.69 -4.68 -9.36
N SER A 14 9.18 -3.83 -8.48
CA SER A 14 9.54 -2.41 -8.46
C SER A 14 10.90 -2.19 -7.78
N THR A 15 11.54 -1.05 -8.04
CA THR A 15 12.83 -0.71 -7.43
C THR A 15 12.59 0.07 -6.13
N LEU A 16 12.43 -0.65 -5.03
CA LEU A 16 12.26 -0.09 -3.68
C LEU A 16 13.36 -0.63 -2.76
N ASP A 17 13.60 0.07 -1.64
CA ASP A 17 14.66 -0.28 -0.68
C ASP A 17 14.26 -1.39 0.29
N GLY A 18 12.99 -1.72 0.39
CA GLY A 18 12.47 -2.79 1.23
C GLY A 18 10.99 -3.04 1.00
N TYR A 19 10.54 -4.25 1.34
CA TYR A 19 9.19 -4.71 1.07
C TYR A 19 8.57 -5.35 2.31
N ALA A 20 7.33 -5.00 2.60
CA ALA A 20 6.56 -5.63 3.67
C ALA A 20 5.10 -5.82 3.28
N VAL A 21 4.48 -6.84 3.86
CA VAL A 21 3.04 -7.04 3.84
C VAL A 21 2.54 -7.05 5.27
N VAL A 22 1.59 -6.17 5.58
CA VAL A 22 0.91 -6.17 6.86
C VAL A 22 -0.27 -7.12 6.80
N THR A 23 -0.31 -8.07 7.73
CA THR A 23 -1.37 -9.08 7.81
C THR A 23 -2.24 -8.84 9.04
N GLY A 24 -3.52 -9.18 8.92
CA GLY A 24 -4.48 -9.13 10.01
C GLY A 24 -5.09 -10.50 10.30
N ALA A 25 -6.38 -10.66 9.97
CA ALA A 25 -7.13 -11.90 10.26
C ALA A 25 -6.66 -13.12 9.45
N VAL A 26 -6.00 -12.91 8.31
CA VAL A 26 -5.61 -13.99 7.38
C VAL A 26 -4.11 -14.24 7.47
N GLU A 27 -3.74 -15.49 7.68
CA GLU A 27 -2.34 -15.91 7.63
C GLU A 27 -1.88 -16.05 6.17
N LEU A 28 -0.91 -15.22 5.77
CA LEU A 28 -0.43 -15.15 4.39
C LEU A 28 0.94 -15.82 4.18
N ASN A 29 1.53 -16.38 5.22
CA ASN A 29 2.88 -16.97 5.19
C ASN A 29 3.07 -17.93 4.02
N LYS A 30 2.12 -18.86 3.82
CA LYS A 30 2.21 -19.86 2.74
C LYS A 30 2.10 -19.23 1.34
N ALA A 31 1.26 -18.23 1.18
CA ALA A 31 1.06 -17.58 -0.11
C ALA A 31 2.27 -16.73 -0.54
N LEU A 32 3.02 -16.25 0.44
CA LEU A 32 4.12 -15.28 0.22
C LEU A 32 5.52 -15.89 0.32
N THR A 33 5.65 -17.21 0.56
CA THR A 33 6.96 -17.89 0.71
C THR A 33 7.91 -17.72 -0.48
N GLN A 34 7.37 -17.52 -1.67
CA GLN A 34 8.18 -17.31 -2.88
C GLN A 34 8.90 -15.95 -2.93
N PHE A 35 8.47 -14.99 -2.10
CA PHE A 35 9.06 -13.64 -2.04
C PHE A 35 10.04 -13.55 -0.86
N THR A 36 11.28 -13.94 -1.10
CA THR A 36 12.31 -14.04 -0.03
C THR A 36 12.71 -12.69 0.55
N GLU A 37 12.52 -11.60 -0.20
CA GLU A 37 12.85 -10.23 0.21
C GLU A 37 11.72 -9.56 1.01
N LEU A 38 10.54 -10.18 1.02
CA LEU A 38 9.34 -9.61 1.61
C LEU A 38 9.27 -9.95 3.09
N GLN A 39 9.04 -8.94 3.93
CA GLN A 39 8.80 -9.14 5.35
C GLN A 39 7.29 -9.17 5.63
N ILE A 40 6.88 -10.05 6.55
CA ILE A 40 5.50 -10.10 7.03
C ILE A 40 5.43 -9.40 8.38
N VAL A 41 4.55 -8.41 8.46
CA VAL A 41 4.28 -7.62 9.66
C VAL A 41 2.89 -7.97 10.17
N GLU A 42 2.81 -8.56 11.34
CA GLU A 42 1.51 -8.90 11.94
C GLU A 42 0.88 -7.67 12.60
N ASN A 43 -0.41 -7.47 12.35
CA ASN A 43 -1.22 -6.46 13.02
C ASN A 43 -2.28 -7.13 13.89
N PRO A 44 -2.07 -7.27 15.20
CA PRO A 44 -3.05 -7.89 16.09
C PRO A 44 -4.30 -7.02 16.31
N GLN A 45 -4.27 -5.75 15.93
CA GLN A 45 -5.36 -4.79 16.09
C GLN A 45 -6.18 -4.58 14.81
N PHE A 46 -6.11 -5.51 13.85
CA PHE A 46 -6.78 -5.40 12.55
C PHE A 46 -8.29 -5.14 12.63
N ASP A 47 -8.96 -5.59 13.69
CA ASP A 47 -10.38 -5.39 13.96
C ASP A 47 -10.74 -3.93 14.29
N GLN A 48 -9.75 -3.09 14.63
CA GLN A 48 -9.94 -1.67 14.90
C GLN A 48 -9.79 -0.77 13.65
N GLY A 49 -9.70 -1.38 12.48
CA GLY A 49 -9.70 -0.71 11.19
C GLY A 49 -8.35 -0.67 10.48
N ILE A 50 -8.38 -0.29 9.21
CA ILE A 50 -7.21 -0.24 8.33
C ILE A 50 -6.13 0.73 8.81
N ALA A 51 -6.50 1.75 9.58
CA ALA A 51 -5.56 2.69 10.19
C ALA A 51 -4.54 1.98 11.07
N THR A 52 -4.92 0.91 11.77
CA THR A 52 -4.00 0.12 12.60
C THR A 52 -2.96 -0.61 11.77
N SER A 53 -3.33 -1.10 10.59
CA SER A 53 -2.39 -1.72 9.64
C SER A 53 -1.41 -0.68 9.07
N LEU A 54 -1.87 0.50 8.77
CA LEU A 54 -1.02 1.60 8.32
C LEU A 54 -0.03 2.03 9.42
N ASN A 55 -0.48 2.10 10.67
CA ASN A 55 0.40 2.37 11.82
C ASN A 55 1.44 1.26 12.02
N ALA A 56 1.08 0.00 11.82
CA ALA A 56 2.03 -1.11 11.86
C ALA A 56 3.09 -0.98 10.75
N ALA A 57 2.69 -0.57 9.55
CA ALA A 57 3.60 -0.31 8.44
C ALA A 57 4.56 0.85 8.74
N THR A 58 4.08 1.95 9.32
CA THR A 58 4.94 3.09 9.70
C THR A 58 5.92 2.71 10.81
N ALA A 59 5.51 1.92 11.78
CA ALA A 59 6.39 1.43 12.84
C ALA A 59 7.50 0.52 12.26
N TRP A 60 7.17 -0.36 11.33
CA TRP A 60 8.13 -1.18 10.62
C TRP A 60 9.13 -0.33 9.83
N ALA A 61 8.65 0.66 9.09
CA ALA A 61 9.50 1.55 8.32
C ALA A 61 10.43 2.39 9.20
N LEU A 62 9.93 2.87 10.34
CA LEU A 62 10.74 3.61 11.31
C LEU A 62 11.85 2.73 11.90
N ALA A 63 11.55 1.48 12.24
CA ALA A 63 12.53 0.53 12.77
C ALA A 63 13.64 0.16 11.76
N HIS A 64 13.36 0.32 10.45
CA HIS A 64 14.31 0.05 9.36
C HIS A 64 14.94 1.33 8.78
N ASP A 65 14.77 2.48 9.45
CA ASP A 65 15.31 3.78 9.04
C ASP A 65 14.87 4.25 7.65
N PHE A 66 13.67 3.89 7.22
CA PHE A 66 13.10 4.39 5.99
C PHE A 66 12.50 5.79 6.17
N ASP A 67 12.64 6.62 5.13
CA ASP A 67 12.16 8.02 5.13
C ASP A 67 10.75 8.18 4.55
N ALA A 68 10.26 7.18 3.84
CA ALA A 68 8.94 7.19 3.23
C ALA A 68 8.40 5.76 3.06
N LEU A 69 7.08 5.66 3.00
CA LEU A 69 6.34 4.46 2.64
C LEU A 69 5.58 4.65 1.34
N VAL A 70 5.51 3.61 0.53
CA VAL A 70 4.54 3.48 -0.56
C VAL A 70 3.59 2.35 -0.18
N VAL A 71 2.31 2.66 -0.05
CA VAL A 71 1.28 1.78 0.51
C VAL A 71 0.23 1.44 -0.53
N GLY A 72 -0.03 0.17 -0.72
CA GLY A 72 -1.10 -0.36 -1.57
C GLY A 72 -1.92 -1.43 -0.86
N LEU A 73 -2.93 -1.95 -1.53
CA LEU A 73 -3.82 -2.98 -1.01
C LEU A 73 -3.58 -4.32 -1.71
N GLY A 74 -3.71 -5.41 -0.96
CA GLY A 74 -3.48 -6.76 -1.46
C GLY A 74 -4.57 -7.31 -2.39
N ASP A 75 -5.71 -6.63 -2.49
CA ASP A 75 -6.85 -6.95 -3.35
C ASP A 75 -6.91 -6.12 -4.63
N GLN A 76 -5.85 -5.36 -4.92
CA GLN A 76 -5.73 -4.52 -6.12
C GLN A 76 -4.63 -5.05 -7.07
N PRO A 77 -4.85 -6.18 -7.72
CA PRO A 77 -3.83 -6.83 -8.56
C PRO A 77 -3.48 -6.05 -9.83
N GLY A 78 -4.31 -5.08 -10.23
CA GLY A 78 -4.10 -4.23 -11.41
C GLY A 78 -3.09 -3.10 -11.24
N VAL A 79 -2.58 -2.89 -10.03
CA VAL A 79 -1.53 -1.89 -9.77
C VAL A 79 -0.19 -2.41 -10.31
N PRO A 80 0.40 -1.80 -11.34
CA PRO A 80 1.63 -2.29 -11.95
C PRO A 80 2.88 -1.90 -11.12
N SER A 81 3.98 -2.60 -11.34
CA SER A 81 5.28 -2.30 -10.70
C SER A 81 5.75 -0.86 -10.97
N SER A 82 5.44 -0.33 -12.16
CA SER A 82 5.76 1.05 -12.51
C SER A 82 5.09 2.08 -11.61
N ALA A 83 3.86 1.82 -11.15
CA ALA A 83 3.17 2.74 -10.23
C ALA A 83 3.89 2.82 -8.87
N TRP A 84 4.33 1.69 -8.33
CA TRP A 84 5.12 1.66 -7.09
C TRP A 84 6.40 2.48 -7.22
N GLY A 85 7.13 2.30 -8.33
CA GLY A 85 8.37 3.02 -8.59
C GLY A 85 8.16 4.53 -8.78
N LEU A 86 7.12 4.94 -9.52
CA LEU A 86 6.78 6.35 -9.72
C LEU A 86 6.46 7.05 -8.40
N LEU A 87 5.66 6.42 -7.53
CA LEU A 87 5.31 6.97 -6.24
C LEU A 87 6.56 7.09 -5.33
N ALA A 88 7.41 6.07 -5.32
CA ALA A 88 8.65 6.07 -4.54
C ALA A 88 9.60 7.21 -4.93
N GLN A 89 9.65 7.57 -6.20
CA GLN A 89 10.53 8.63 -6.73
C GLN A 89 9.93 10.03 -6.62
N THR A 90 8.68 10.15 -6.25
CA THR A 90 7.99 11.45 -6.18
C THR A 90 8.45 12.24 -4.96
N ASN A 91 9.00 13.42 -5.18
CA ASN A 91 9.45 14.32 -4.12
C ASN A 91 8.30 15.16 -3.60
N SER A 92 7.50 14.61 -2.70
CA SER A 92 6.39 15.28 -2.03
C SER A 92 6.11 14.57 -0.70
N PRO A 93 5.64 15.28 0.35
CA PRO A 93 5.26 14.66 1.62
C PRO A 93 4.16 13.59 1.47
N ILE A 94 3.21 13.82 0.56
CA ILE A 94 2.17 12.87 0.19
C ILE A 94 2.10 12.82 -1.34
N ALA A 95 2.08 11.62 -1.90
CA ALA A 95 1.80 11.41 -3.31
C ALA A 95 0.69 10.36 -3.49
N VAL A 96 -0.21 10.60 -4.42
CA VAL A 96 -1.36 9.73 -4.70
C VAL A 96 -1.35 9.34 -6.17
N ALA A 97 -1.38 8.06 -6.44
CA ALA A 97 -1.52 7.56 -7.80
C ALA A 97 -2.89 7.94 -8.37
N THR A 98 -2.93 8.31 -9.65
CA THR A 98 -4.17 8.51 -10.38
C THR A 98 -4.20 7.62 -11.62
N TYR A 99 -5.38 7.09 -11.92
CA TYR A 99 -5.66 6.24 -13.08
C TYR A 99 -6.80 6.88 -13.86
N ASP A 100 -6.53 7.34 -15.06
CA ASP A 100 -7.48 8.13 -15.85
C ASP A 100 -8.06 9.32 -15.06
N GLY A 101 -7.21 9.98 -14.28
CA GLY A 101 -7.56 11.14 -13.46
C GLY A 101 -8.25 10.81 -12.12
N LYS A 102 -8.53 9.54 -11.83
CA LYS A 102 -9.15 9.10 -10.57
C LYS A 102 -8.09 8.72 -9.54
N PRO A 103 -8.14 9.27 -8.31
CA PRO A 103 -7.23 8.89 -7.24
C PRO A 103 -7.38 7.41 -6.85
N GLY A 104 -6.25 6.76 -6.55
CA GLY A 104 -6.20 5.38 -6.13
C GLY A 104 -4.91 5.05 -5.39
N ASN A 105 -4.64 3.77 -5.22
CA ASN A 105 -3.38 3.29 -4.66
C ASN A 105 -2.36 3.01 -5.77
N PRO A 106 -1.06 2.97 -5.47
CA PRO A 106 -0.47 3.21 -4.16
C PRO A 106 -0.42 4.69 -3.76
N VAL A 107 -0.22 4.91 -2.46
CA VAL A 107 -0.03 6.24 -1.87
C VAL A 107 1.35 6.29 -1.22
N ARG A 108 2.09 7.37 -1.47
CA ARG A 108 3.38 7.64 -0.79
C ARG A 108 3.17 8.55 0.39
N LEU A 109 3.73 8.17 1.53
CA LEU A 109 3.70 8.94 2.78
C LEU A 109 5.12 9.11 3.29
N GLU A 110 5.61 10.35 3.31
CA GLU A 110 6.90 10.68 3.89
C GLU A 110 6.83 10.62 5.43
N LYS A 111 7.95 10.30 6.07
CA LYS A 111 8.07 10.19 7.53
C LYS A 111 7.51 11.40 8.28
N SER A 112 7.67 12.59 7.72
CA SER A 112 7.18 13.86 8.30
C SER A 112 5.67 13.90 8.54
N VAL A 113 4.88 13.09 7.85
CA VAL A 113 3.42 13.06 7.97
C VAL A 113 2.88 11.85 8.76
N TRP A 114 3.72 10.90 9.14
CA TRP A 114 3.26 9.67 9.82
C TRP A 114 2.58 9.95 11.17
N SER A 115 3.06 10.93 11.93
CA SER A 115 2.46 11.30 13.22
C SER A 115 1.05 11.91 13.09
N SER A 116 0.66 12.34 11.89
CA SER A 116 -0.67 12.88 11.60
C SER A 116 -1.68 11.84 11.13
N LEU A 117 -1.27 10.57 10.99
CA LEU A 117 -2.17 9.48 10.62
C LEU A 117 -3.12 9.13 11.77
N PRO A 118 -4.37 8.74 11.47
CA PRO A 118 -5.31 8.29 12.49
C PRO A 118 -4.83 7.01 13.16
N SER A 119 -5.16 6.82 14.44
CA SER A 119 -4.78 5.63 15.21
C SER A 119 -5.74 4.45 15.02
N THR A 120 -6.99 4.71 14.64
CA THR A 120 -8.05 3.72 14.40
C THR A 120 -8.95 4.16 13.26
N GLY A 121 -9.83 3.27 12.79
CA GLY A 121 -10.82 3.54 11.75
C GLY A 121 -10.45 2.95 10.39
N ASP A 122 -11.40 3.02 9.46
CA ASP A 122 -11.32 2.34 8.15
C ASP A 122 -10.92 3.26 6.99
N GLU A 123 -10.68 4.52 7.24
CA GLU A 123 -10.30 5.47 6.19
C GLU A 123 -8.78 5.56 5.95
N GLY A 124 -7.97 5.15 6.91
CA GLY A 124 -6.50 5.13 6.78
C GLY A 124 -5.92 6.50 6.41
N ALA A 125 -5.12 6.53 5.34
CA ALA A 125 -4.48 7.75 4.86
C ALA A 125 -5.45 8.79 4.26
N ARG A 126 -6.69 8.41 3.91
CA ARG A 126 -7.67 9.34 3.32
C ARG A 126 -7.97 10.52 4.23
N VAL A 127 -7.99 10.31 5.54
CA VAL A 127 -8.19 11.38 6.54
C VAL A 127 -7.11 12.44 6.38
N LEU A 128 -5.85 12.03 6.34
CA LEU A 128 -4.71 12.92 6.18
C LEU A 128 -4.71 13.61 4.81
N ILE A 129 -4.99 12.88 3.75
CA ILE A 129 -5.04 13.42 2.38
C ILE A 129 -6.10 14.53 2.27
N ARG A 130 -7.28 14.33 2.84
CA ARG A 130 -8.35 15.35 2.85
C ARG A 130 -7.99 16.58 3.67
N ALA A 131 -7.31 16.37 4.81
CA ALA A 131 -6.91 17.46 5.71
C ALA A 131 -5.74 18.29 5.18
N ARG A 132 -4.84 17.68 4.44
CA ARG A 132 -3.59 18.29 3.98
C ARG A 132 -3.41 18.19 2.47
N ARG A 133 -4.39 18.67 1.72
CA ARG A 133 -4.33 18.72 0.24
C ARG A 133 -3.16 19.55 -0.28
N ASP A 134 -2.70 20.51 0.50
CA ASP A 134 -1.51 21.33 0.22
C ASP A 134 -0.21 20.50 0.11
N LEU A 135 -0.16 19.33 0.75
CA LEU A 135 0.99 18.42 0.72
C LEU A 135 0.90 17.32 -0.34
N VAL A 136 -0.25 17.20 -1.02
CA VAL A 136 -0.55 16.08 -1.93
C VAL A 136 -0.12 16.42 -3.35
N LYS A 137 0.70 15.53 -3.95
CA LYS A 137 0.98 15.50 -5.38
C LYS A 137 0.28 14.31 -6.02
N GLN A 138 -0.49 14.56 -7.07
CA GLN A 138 -1.07 13.50 -7.89
C GLN A 138 -0.06 13.01 -8.92
N VAL A 139 0.03 11.69 -9.09
CA VAL A 139 0.96 11.03 -10.01
C VAL A 139 0.16 10.14 -10.97
N ALA A 140 0.13 10.50 -12.24
CA ALA A 140 -0.54 9.71 -13.26
C ALA A 140 0.18 8.37 -13.48
N CYS A 141 -0.55 7.29 -13.34
CA CYS A 141 -0.07 5.93 -13.49
C CYS A 141 -0.87 5.18 -14.56
N GLU A 142 -0.22 4.20 -15.17
CA GLU A 142 -0.90 3.20 -16.00
C GLU A 142 -1.46 2.09 -15.10
N GLY A 143 -2.40 1.28 -15.63
CA GLY A 143 -3.01 0.19 -14.89
C GLY A 143 -4.32 0.58 -14.21
N SER A 144 -4.65 -0.11 -13.14
CA SER A 144 -5.88 0.09 -12.37
C SER A 144 -5.67 -0.18 -10.91
N SER A 145 -6.32 0.59 -10.06
CA SER A 145 -6.44 0.32 -8.62
C SER A 145 -7.83 -0.22 -8.25
N ASP A 146 -8.51 -0.88 -9.17
CA ASP A 146 -9.81 -1.51 -8.91
C ASP A 146 -9.66 -2.68 -7.93
N ASP A 147 -10.56 -2.72 -6.96
CA ASP A 147 -10.64 -3.82 -5.99
C ASP A 147 -11.22 -5.07 -6.67
N VAL A 148 -10.75 -6.23 -6.26
CA VAL A 148 -11.31 -7.53 -6.64
C VAL A 148 -12.14 -8.04 -5.47
N ASP A 149 -13.43 -7.69 -5.47
CA ASP A 149 -14.35 -7.98 -4.37
C ASP A 149 -15.20 -9.25 -4.61
N THR A 150 -15.33 -9.68 -5.86
CA THR A 150 -16.21 -10.80 -6.22
C THR A 150 -15.45 -11.96 -6.85
N VAL A 151 -16.06 -13.15 -6.80
CA VAL A 151 -15.54 -14.35 -7.49
C VAL A 151 -15.48 -14.13 -9.01
N GLU A 152 -16.38 -13.32 -9.55
CA GLU A 152 -16.39 -12.99 -10.97
C GLU A 152 -15.22 -12.08 -11.36
N ASP A 153 -14.91 -11.10 -10.53
CA ASP A 153 -13.71 -10.27 -10.71
C ASP A 153 -12.43 -11.11 -10.61
N LEU A 154 -12.37 -12.03 -9.65
CA LEU A 154 -11.24 -12.95 -9.52
C LEU A 154 -10.99 -13.80 -10.76
N ARG A 155 -12.06 -14.24 -11.45
CA ARG A 155 -11.95 -15.05 -12.69
C ARG A 155 -11.30 -14.30 -13.84
N ARG A 156 -11.33 -12.98 -13.82
CA ARG A 156 -10.66 -12.13 -14.84
C ARG A 156 -9.14 -12.11 -14.66
N TRP A 157 -8.66 -12.48 -13.46
CA TRP A 157 -7.24 -12.47 -13.11
C TRP A 157 -6.58 -13.86 -13.15
N ASN A 158 -7.34 -14.93 -13.24
CA ASN A 158 -6.87 -16.31 -13.34
C ASN A 158 -7.23 -16.92 -14.70
#